data_7a12e482a165ed0e0b98e2fea3ac3cb7
#
_entry.id   7a12e482a165ed0e0b98e2fea3ac3cb7
#
_cell.length_a   1.000
_cell.length_b   1.000
_cell.length_c   1.000
_cell.angle_alpha   90.00
_cell.angle_beta   90.00
_cell.angle_gamma   90.00
#
_symmetry.space_group_name_H-M   'P 1'
#
loop_
_entity.id
_entity.type
_entity.pdbx_description
1 polymer ?
#
loop_
_entity_poly.entity_id
_entity_poly.type
_entity_poly.pdbx_seq_one_letter_code
_entity_poly.pdbx_strand_id
1 'polypeptide(L)'
;SRGLGDVYKRQELHHHVEITDPAIVAAATMSHRYVSDRKLPDKAIDLIDEAASSIRMQMDSKPESLDRLERRAIQLKLEEQALAKENDEASRRRLEHLRVELHEVEAKASELNEIWRTEKAALAGTQHIKADLEQARMDLEVARRAGDLTRMSELQYGRIPELEKQLDLASQAEMQDMTLLRNKVTDLEIAEVLSKATGIPVSKMLEGEREKLLQMEVALHELSL
;
A
#
# COMPACT_ATOMS: atom_id res chain seq x y z
N SER A 1 15.42 12.81 18.67
CA SER A 1 14.19 12.65 17.86
C SER A 1 14.30 13.09 16.40
N ARG A 2 15.23 14.00 16.02
CA ARG A 2 15.41 14.39 14.60
C ARG A 2 15.91 13.24 13.71
N GLY A 3 16.75 12.35 14.19
CA GLY A 3 17.34 11.27 13.41
C GLY A 3 16.39 10.15 12.96
N LEU A 4 15.35 9.81 13.76
CA LEU A 4 14.37 8.80 13.38
C LEU A 4 13.45 9.30 12.25
N GLY A 5 12.97 10.54 12.33
CA GLY A 5 12.13 11.12 11.29
C GLY A 5 12.82 11.16 9.91
N ASP A 6 14.13 11.42 9.89
CA ASP A 6 14.89 11.43 8.64
C ASP A 6 15.09 10.02 8.05
N VAL A 7 15.18 8.97 8.90
CA VAL A 7 15.27 7.58 8.45
C VAL A 7 13.96 7.14 7.80
N TYR A 8 12.79 7.42 8.42
CA TYR A 8 11.50 7.03 7.86
C TYR A 8 11.19 7.75 6.56
N LYS A 9 11.51 9.04 6.45
CA LYS A 9 11.37 9.78 5.18
C LYS A 9 12.23 9.20 4.07
N ARG A 10 13.43 8.69 4.39
CA ARG A 10 14.27 7.99 3.40
C ARG A 10 13.64 6.67 2.96
N GLN A 11 13.03 5.92 3.88
CA GLN A 11 12.33 4.67 3.54
C GLN A 11 11.09 4.95 2.66
N GLU A 12 10.29 5.99 2.97
CA GLU A 12 9.19 6.41 2.12
C GLU A 12 9.63 6.78 0.70
N LEU A 13 10.74 7.51 0.57
CA LEU A 13 11.31 7.87 -0.73
C LEU A 13 11.88 6.66 -1.47
N HIS A 14 12.53 5.75 -0.76
CA HIS A 14 13.16 4.58 -1.37
C HIS A 14 12.12 3.58 -1.90
N HIS A 15 11.07 3.31 -1.13
CA HIS A 15 10.03 2.36 -1.49
C HIS A 15 8.84 2.99 -2.22
N HIS A 16 8.75 4.32 -2.29
CA HIS A 16 7.59 5.06 -2.82
C HIS A 16 6.26 4.67 -2.17
N VAL A 17 6.31 4.39 -0.87
CA VAL A 17 5.19 3.97 -0.03
C VAL A 17 5.10 4.92 1.16
N GLU A 18 3.89 5.32 1.55
CA GLU A 18 3.67 6.15 2.72
C GLU A 18 3.75 5.30 4.00
N ILE A 19 4.48 5.78 5.01
CA ILE A 19 4.59 5.11 6.32
C ILE A 19 3.79 5.95 7.32
N THR A 20 2.72 5.36 7.87
CA THR A 20 1.85 6.05 8.81
C THR A 20 2.45 6.10 10.21
N ASP A 21 2.09 7.12 11.00
CA ASP A 21 2.52 7.22 12.41
C ASP A 21 2.13 5.98 13.23
N PRO A 22 0.92 5.41 13.09
CA PRO A 22 0.57 4.13 13.74
C PRO A 22 1.51 2.98 13.37
N ALA A 23 1.99 2.91 12.12
CA ALA A 23 2.95 1.88 11.72
C ALA A 23 4.30 2.04 12.45
N ILE A 24 4.77 3.25 12.64
CA ILE A 24 6.01 3.55 13.35
C ILE A 24 5.91 3.12 14.81
N VAL A 25 4.80 3.47 15.46
CA VAL A 25 4.51 3.07 16.85
C VAL A 25 4.40 1.54 16.95
N ALA A 26 3.66 0.91 16.05
CA ALA A 26 3.50 -0.55 16.00
C ALA A 26 4.86 -1.25 15.79
N ALA A 27 5.69 -0.77 14.87
CA ALA A 27 7.01 -1.34 14.63
C ALA A 27 7.91 -1.28 15.86
N ALA A 28 7.90 -0.18 16.61
CA ALA A 28 8.66 -0.04 17.84
C ALA A 28 8.15 -0.96 18.95
N THR A 29 6.84 -0.95 19.21
CA THR A 29 6.21 -1.70 20.31
C THR A 29 6.21 -3.21 20.03
N MET A 30 5.82 -3.63 18.84
CA MET A 30 5.75 -5.04 18.47
C MET A 30 7.15 -5.65 18.32
N SER A 31 8.13 -4.93 17.75
CA SER A 31 9.50 -5.43 17.68
C SER A 31 10.11 -5.61 19.05
N HIS A 32 9.84 -4.69 19.98
CA HIS A 32 10.30 -4.81 21.36
C HIS A 32 9.74 -6.07 22.05
N ARG A 33 8.47 -6.40 21.75
CA ARG A 33 7.73 -7.49 22.40
C ARG A 33 8.03 -8.87 21.81
N TYR A 34 8.16 -8.94 20.47
CA TYR A 34 8.17 -10.22 19.74
C TYR A 34 9.52 -10.56 19.11
N VAL A 35 10.46 -9.60 19.01
CA VAL A 35 11.79 -9.81 18.45
C VAL A 35 12.85 -9.62 19.53
N SER A 36 13.44 -10.71 20.00
CA SER A 36 14.44 -10.69 21.07
C SER A 36 15.87 -10.52 20.58
N ASP A 37 16.17 -10.87 19.34
CA ASP A 37 17.52 -11.05 18.83
C ASP A 37 18.25 -9.77 18.43
N ARG A 38 17.52 -8.65 18.36
CA ARG A 38 18.07 -7.34 17.94
C ARG A 38 17.66 -6.24 18.92
N LYS A 39 18.39 -5.12 18.84
CA LYS A 39 18.12 -3.93 19.67
C LYS A 39 17.28 -2.91 18.91
N LEU A 40 16.54 -2.08 19.65
CA LEU A 40 15.96 -0.86 19.12
C LEU A 40 17.06 0.17 18.88
N PRO A 41 16.98 1.02 17.84
CA PRO A 41 15.85 1.16 16.89
C PRO A 41 15.91 0.20 15.69
N ASP A 42 17.01 -0.51 15.47
CA ASP A 42 17.30 -1.24 14.21
C ASP A 42 16.20 -2.25 13.87
N LYS A 43 15.72 -3.02 14.84
CA LYS A 43 14.67 -4.01 14.61
C LYS A 43 13.31 -3.40 14.21
N ALA A 44 13.02 -2.18 14.65
CA ALA A 44 11.81 -1.47 14.22
C ALA A 44 11.96 -0.93 12.80
N ILE A 45 13.15 -0.45 12.44
CA ILE A 45 13.47 0.01 11.10
C ILE A 45 13.40 -1.15 10.10
N ASP A 46 13.97 -2.31 10.43
CA ASP A 46 13.90 -3.50 9.60
C ASP A 46 12.46 -3.95 9.32
N LEU A 47 11.57 -3.89 10.33
CA LEU A 47 10.15 -4.23 10.14
C LEU A 47 9.43 -3.25 9.19
N ILE A 48 9.73 -1.97 9.32
CA ILE A 48 9.15 -0.95 8.44
C ILE A 48 9.66 -1.13 7.01
N ASP A 49 10.95 -1.39 6.86
CA ASP A 49 11.57 -1.63 5.54
C ASP A 49 10.97 -2.85 4.86
N GLU A 50 10.80 -3.96 5.58
CA GLU A 50 10.18 -5.18 5.07
C GLU A 50 8.71 -4.98 4.72
N ALA A 51 7.94 -4.27 5.57
CA ALA A 51 6.54 -3.95 5.31
C ALA A 51 6.39 -3.03 4.09
N ALA A 52 7.22 -1.99 3.97
CA ALA A 52 7.23 -1.08 2.83
C ALA A 52 7.62 -1.81 1.54
N SER A 53 8.62 -2.68 1.58
CA SER A 53 9.02 -3.53 0.46
C SER A 53 7.90 -4.47 0.02
N SER A 54 7.17 -5.07 0.97
CA SER A 54 6.02 -5.93 0.69
C SER A 54 4.88 -5.17 0.01
N ILE A 55 4.54 -3.98 0.51
CA ILE A 55 3.53 -3.11 -0.11
C ILE A 55 3.97 -2.71 -1.52
N ARG A 56 5.23 -2.31 -1.71
CA ARG A 56 5.76 -1.97 -3.04
C ARG A 56 5.62 -3.13 -4.02
N MET A 57 5.96 -4.34 -3.60
CA MET A 57 5.81 -5.53 -4.42
C MET A 57 4.34 -5.80 -4.78
N GLN A 58 3.40 -5.59 -3.85
CA GLN A 58 1.96 -5.73 -4.10
C GLN A 58 1.46 -4.68 -5.09
N MET A 59 1.93 -3.44 -5.00
CA MET A 59 1.58 -2.37 -5.95
C MET A 59 2.05 -2.68 -7.38
N ASP A 60 3.20 -3.32 -7.54
CA ASP A 60 3.75 -3.69 -8.84
C ASP A 60 3.13 -4.98 -9.39
N SER A 61 2.51 -5.78 -8.55
CA SER A 61 1.91 -7.06 -8.90
C SER A 61 0.42 -6.94 -9.22
N LYS A 62 -0.09 -7.89 -9.99
CA LYS A 62 -1.53 -8.02 -10.21
C LYS A 62 -2.21 -8.49 -8.91
N PRO A 63 -3.37 -7.91 -8.52
CA PRO A 63 -4.12 -8.36 -7.34
C PRO A 63 -4.49 -9.84 -7.41
N GLU A 64 -4.38 -10.55 -6.30
CA GLU A 64 -4.69 -11.99 -6.23
C GLU A 64 -6.13 -12.31 -6.64
N SER A 65 -7.08 -11.44 -6.30
CA SER A 65 -8.48 -11.59 -6.69
C SER A 65 -8.67 -11.60 -8.21
N LEU A 66 -7.96 -10.71 -8.92
CA LEU A 66 -8.00 -10.63 -10.37
C LEU A 66 -7.30 -11.84 -11.01
N ASP A 67 -6.11 -12.21 -10.53
CA ASP A 67 -5.36 -13.37 -11.02
C ASP A 67 -6.18 -14.67 -10.87
N ARG A 68 -6.89 -14.84 -9.77
CA ARG A 68 -7.78 -15.99 -9.53
C ARG A 68 -8.92 -16.07 -10.53
N LEU A 69 -9.56 -14.94 -10.84
CA LEU A 69 -10.65 -14.89 -11.83
C LEU A 69 -10.13 -15.18 -13.24
N GLU A 70 -9.00 -14.64 -13.62
CA GLU A 70 -8.38 -14.91 -14.92
C GLU A 70 -8.00 -16.37 -15.08
N ARG A 71 -7.40 -17.00 -14.06
CA ARG A 71 -7.11 -18.45 -14.06
C ARG A 71 -8.38 -19.27 -14.18
N ARG A 72 -9.46 -18.88 -13.49
CA ARG A 72 -10.76 -19.54 -13.60
C ARG A 72 -11.33 -19.43 -15.02
N ALA A 73 -11.26 -18.25 -15.62
CA ALA A 73 -11.69 -18.05 -17.01
C ALA A 73 -10.91 -18.94 -18.00
N ILE A 74 -9.58 -19.05 -17.81
CA ILE A 74 -8.75 -19.95 -18.64
C ILE A 74 -9.20 -21.40 -18.49
N GLN A 75 -9.44 -21.88 -17.26
CA GLN A 75 -9.92 -23.24 -17.03
C GLN A 75 -11.26 -23.49 -17.71
N LEU A 76 -12.22 -22.57 -17.57
CA LEU A 76 -13.52 -22.68 -18.21
C LEU A 76 -13.42 -22.69 -19.74
N LYS A 77 -12.55 -21.87 -20.33
CA LYS A 77 -12.31 -21.89 -21.79
C LYS A 77 -11.74 -23.23 -22.27
N LEU A 78 -10.83 -23.84 -21.52
CA LEU A 78 -10.31 -25.16 -21.86
C LEU A 78 -11.38 -26.23 -21.76
N GLU A 79 -12.24 -26.20 -20.72
CA GLU A 79 -13.38 -27.10 -20.56
C GLU A 79 -14.41 -26.89 -21.69
N GLU A 80 -14.68 -25.63 -22.07
CA GLU A 80 -15.56 -25.30 -23.20
C GLU A 80 -15.07 -25.95 -24.50
N GLN A 81 -13.78 -25.81 -24.79
CA GLN A 81 -13.19 -26.41 -26.00
C GLN A 81 -13.26 -27.93 -26.01
N ALA A 82 -13.13 -28.57 -24.84
CA ALA A 82 -13.26 -30.02 -24.71
C ALA A 82 -14.72 -30.47 -24.96
N LEU A 83 -15.69 -29.84 -24.24
CA LEU A 83 -17.10 -30.16 -24.36
C LEU A 83 -17.70 -29.86 -25.74
N ALA A 84 -17.20 -28.85 -26.44
CA ALA A 84 -17.65 -28.51 -27.78
C ALA A 84 -17.35 -29.60 -28.83
N LYS A 85 -16.44 -30.53 -28.51
CA LYS A 85 -16.13 -31.69 -29.39
C LYS A 85 -17.04 -32.89 -29.13
N GLU A 86 -17.77 -32.89 -28.03
CA GLU A 86 -18.69 -33.97 -27.64
C GLU A 86 -20.09 -33.68 -28.18
N ASN A 87 -20.81 -34.78 -28.57
CA ASN A 87 -22.11 -34.65 -29.21
C ASN A 87 -23.29 -35.18 -28.38
N ASP A 88 -23.03 -35.63 -27.15
CA ASP A 88 -24.07 -36.13 -26.26
C ASP A 88 -24.85 -35.01 -25.57
N GLU A 89 -26.06 -35.28 -25.13
CA GLU A 89 -26.94 -34.27 -24.54
C GLU A 89 -26.45 -33.77 -23.18
N ALA A 90 -25.78 -34.58 -22.39
CA ALA A 90 -25.22 -34.18 -21.10
C ALA A 90 -24.11 -33.14 -21.28
N SER A 91 -23.21 -33.38 -22.24
CA SER A 91 -22.14 -32.43 -22.60
C SER A 91 -22.70 -31.10 -23.12
N ARG A 92 -23.79 -31.13 -23.90
CA ARG A 92 -24.45 -29.90 -24.36
C ARG A 92 -25.03 -29.08 -23.21
N ARG A 93 -25.73 -29.71 -22.28
CA ARG A 93 -26.25 -29.02 -21.09
C ARG A 93 -25.13 -28.46 -20.23
N ARG A 94 -24.04 -29.22 -20.04
CA ARG A 94 -22.88 -28.74 -19.30
C ARG A 94 -22.24 -27.55 -19.99
N LEU A 95 -22.14 -27.57 -21.32
CA LEU A 95 -21.58 -26.47 -22.12
C LEU A 95 -22.41 -25.18 -21.97
N GLU A 96 -23.74 -25.25 -21.93
CA GLU A 96 -24.59 -24.07 -21.69
C GLU A 96 -24.33 -23.46 -20.31
N HIS A 97 -24.31 -24.26 -19.25
CA HIS A 97 -24.00 -23.79 -17.90
C HIS A 97 -22.59 -23.17 -17.81
N LEU A 98 -21.62 -23.83 -18.42
CA LEU A 98 -20.24 -23.36 -18.44
C LEU A 98 -20.08 -22.02 -19.14
N ARG A 99 -20.80 -21.78 -20.24
CA ARG A 99 -20.80 -20.50 -20.95
C ARG A 99 -21.36 -19.36 -20.12
N VAL A 100 -22.40 -19.62 -19.35
CA VAL A 100 -22.95 -18.63 -18.41
C VAL A 100 -21.92 -18.31 -17.33
N GLU A 101 -21.32 -19.33 -16.70
CA GLU A 101 -20.27 -19.14 -15.69
C GLU A 101 -19.06 -18.40 -16.26
N LEU A 102 -18.62 -18.76 -17.46
CA LEU A 102 -17.51 -18.10 -18.13
C LEU A 102 -17.78 -16.62 -18.35
N HIS A 103 -18.98 -16.29 -18.85
CA HIS A 103 -19.38 -14.90 -19.07
C HIS A 103 -19.39 -14.09 -17.76
N GLU A 104 -19.89 -14.65 -16.67
CA GLU A 104 -19.89 -13.99 -15.36
C GLU A 104 -18.48 -13.76 -14.83
N VAL A 105 -17.59 -14.78 -14.97
CA VAL A 105 -16.20 -14.68 -14.52
C VAL A 105 -15.43 -13.66 -15.35
N GLU A 106 -15.61 -13.63 -16.66
CA GLU A 106 -14.99 -12.66 -17.56
C GLU A 106 -15.47 -11.23 -17.28
N ALA A 107 -16.77 -11.04 -17.03
CA ALA A 107 -17.32 -9.73 -16.68
C ALA A 107 -16.71 -9.20 -15.37
N LYS A 108 -16.65 -10.04 -14.33
CA LYS A 108 -16.00 -9.69 -13.05
C LYS A 108 -14.51 -9.41 -13.19
N ALA A 109 -13.80 -10.22 -14.00
CA ALA A 109 -12.38 -10.00 -14.25
C ALA A 109 -12.13 -8.69 -15.00
N SER A 110 -12.98 -8.35 -15.97
CA SER A 110 -12.90 -7.08 -16.71
C SER A 110 -13.14 -5.88 -15.79
N GLU A 111 -14.17 -5.93 -14.94
CA GLU A 111 -14.46 -4.87 -13.96
C GLU A 111 -13.29 -4.64 -13.01
N LEU A 112 -12.78 -5.71 -12.38
CA LEU A 112 -11.63 -5.62 -11.47
C LEU A 112 -10.36 -5.14 -12.18
N ASN A 113 -10.15 -5.51 -13.44
CA ASN A 113 -9.00 -5.05 -14.22
C ASN A 113 -9.06 -3.55 -14.52
N GLU A 114 -10.24 -3.01 -14.81
CA GLU A 114 -10.44 -1.56 -14.98
C GLU A 114 -10.19 -0.79 -13.68
N ILE A 115 -10.71 -1.29 -12.55
CA ILE A 115 -10.45 -0.71 -11.23
C ILE A 115 -8.94 -0.71 -10.95
N TRP A 116 -8.28 -1.86 -11.11
CA TRP A 116 -6.85 -1.99 -10.90
C TRP A 116 -6.01 -1.03 -11.76
N ARG A 117 -6.35 -0.90 -13.05
CA ARG A 117 -5.67 0.03 -13.96
C ARG A 117 -5.85 1.48 -13.52
N THR A 118 -7.05 1.84 -13.10
CA THR A 118 -7.37 3.19 -12.62
C THR A 118 -6.61 3.52 -11.35
N GLU A 119 -6.62 2.63 -10.37
CA GLU A 119 -5.88 2.79 -9.11
C GLU A 119 -4.36 2.88 -9.37
N LYS A 120 -3.82 2.01 -10.23
CA LYS A 120 -2.40 2.04 -10.60
C LYS A 120 -2.00 3.34 -11.30
N ALA A 121 -2.84 3.86 -12.18
CA ALA A 121 -2.60 5.13 -12.86
C ALA A 121 -2.62 6.31 -11.89
N ALA A 122 -3.55 6.32 -10.93
CA ALA A 122 -3.62 7.33 -9.86
C ALA A 122 -2.34 7.33 -9.01
N LEU A 123 -1.89 6.16 -8.55
CA LEU A 123 -0.65 6.00 -7.78
C LEU A 123 0.58 6.50 -8.56
N ALA A 124 0.69 6.15 -9.84
CA ALA A 124 1.77 6.62 -10.69
C ALA A 124 1.76 8.16 -10.85
N GLY A 125 0.58 8.75 -10.98
CA GLY A 125 0.39 10.20 -11.03
C GLY A 125 0.87 10.90 -9.76
N THR A 126 0.47 10.41 -8.59
CA THR A 126 0.90 10.95 -7.30
C THR A 126 2.42 10.81 -7.10
N GLN A 127 3.01 9.67 -7.48
CA GLN A 127 4.46 9.49 -7.41
C GLN A 127 5.21 10.49 -8.30
N HIS A 128 4.68 10.78 -9.49
CA HIS A 128 5.26 11.78 -10.38
C HIS A 128 5.22 13.18 -9.76
N ILE A 129 4.09 13.58 -9.17
CA ILE A 129 3.96 14.87 -8.46
C ILE A 129 4.95 14.96 -7.29
N LYS A 130 5.13 13.88 -6.52
CA LYS A 130 6.12 13.82 -5.42
C LYS A 130 7.55 14.01 -5.93
N ALA A 131 7.90 13.34 -7.03
CA ALA A 131 9.23 13.48 -7.65
C ALA A 131 9.47 14.91 -8.16
N ASP A 132 8.48 15.53 -8.81
CA ASP A 132 8.55 16.91 -9.28
C ASP A 132 8.71 17.91 -8.12
N LEU A 133 8.02 17.66 -7.00
CA LEU A 133 8.12 18.48 -5.80
C LEU A 133 9.52 18.42 -5.19
N GLU A 134 10.09 17.22 -5.06
CA GLU A 134 11.46 17.04 -4.57
C GLU A 134 12.49 17.70 -5.51
N GLN A 135 12.31 17.58 -6.82
CA GLN A 135 13.16 18.25 -7.79
C GLN A 135 13.07 19.79 -7.65
N ALA A 136 11.85 20.33 -7.51
CA ALA A 136 11.66 21.76 -7.31
C ALA A 136 12.31 22.26 -6.02
N ARG A 137 12.28 21.48 -4.94
CA ARG A 137 12.98 21.80 -3.68
C ARG A 137 14.49 21.77 -3.83
N MET A 138 15.04 20.80 -4.56
CA MET A 138 16.46 20.76 -4.87
C MET A 138 16.89 21.97 -5.73
N ASP A 139 16.11 22.31 -6.74
CA ASP A 139 16.35 23.46 -7.60
C ASP A 139 16.34 24.78 -6.80
N LEU A 140 15.44 24.90 -5.82
CA LEU A 140 15.39 26.05 -4.89
C LEU A 140 16.68 26.16 -4.09
N GLU A 141 17.21 25.06 -3.56
CA GLU A 141 18.48 25.08 -2.85
C GLU A 141 19.68 25.43 -3.76
N VAL A 142 19.65 25.00 -5.01
CA VAL A 142 20.66 25.39 -6.02
C VAL A 142 20.58 26.89 -6.30
N ALA A 143 19.36 27.41 -6.56
CA ALA A 143 19.14 28.85 -6.80
C ALA A 143 19.56 29.69 -5.59
N ARG A 144 19.29 29.23 -4.36
CA ARG A 144 19.72 29.87 -3.13
C ARG A 144 21.23 29.99 -3.04
N ARG A 145 21.98 28.94 -3.33
CA ARG A 145 23.45 28.93 -3.34
C ARG A 145 24.03 29.82 -4.44
N ALA A 146 23.34 29.91 -5.58
CA ALA A 146 23.75 30.75 -6.70
C ALA A 146 23.37 32.24 -6.50
N GLY A 147 22.54 32.57 -5.51
CA GLY A 147 22.04 33.93 -5.29
C GLY A 147 21.03 34.40 -6.34
N ASP A 148 20.39 33.47 -7.08
CA ASP A 148 19.39 33.76 -8.08
C ASP A 148 18.02 34.02 -7.44
N LEU A 149 17.79 35.28 -7.07
CA LEU A 149 16.57 35.72 -6.38
C LEU A 149 15.31 35.54 -7.22
N THR A 150 15.43 35.67 -8.54
CA THR A 150 14.30 35.50 -9.48
C THR A 150 13.85 34.04 -9.48
N ARG A 151 14.80 33.13 -9.68
CA ARG A 151 14.51 31.70 -9.68
C ARG A 151 14.01 31.20 -8.32
N MET A 152 14.59 31.69 -7.23
CA MET A 152 14.11 31.40 -5.86
C MET A 152 12.66 31.81 -5.69
N SER A 153 12.28 33.00 -6.14
CA SER A 153 10.91 33.51 -6.01
C SER A 153 9.91 32.69 -6.82
N GLU A 154 10.24 32.37 -8.07
CA GLU A 154 9.41 31.50 -8.93
C GLU A 154 9.16 30.12 -8.30
N LEU A 155 10.21 29.50 -7.75
CA LEU A 155 10.10 28.17 -7.13
C LEU A 155 9.35 28.24 -5.81
N GLN A 156 9.71 29.16 -4.91
CA GLN A 156 9.17 29.24 -3.56
C GLN A 156 7.72 29.69 -3.50
N TYR A 157 7.31 30.62 -4.34
CA TYR A 157 5.97 31.21 -4.33
C TYR A 157 5.08 30.75 -5.47
N GLY A 158 5.63 30.08 -6.49
CA GLY A 158 4.91 29.59 -7.65
C GLY A 158 4.88 28.05 -7.71
N ARG A 159 5.98 27.45 -8.14
CA ARG A 159 6.01 26.02 -8.48
C ARG A 159 5.79 25.07 -7.30
N ILE A 160 6.46 25.32 -6.17
CA ILE A 160 6.36 24.44 -5.00
C ILE A 160 4.93 24.45 -4.40
N PRO A 161 4.30 25.61 -4.10
CA PRO A 161 2.93 25.61 -3.60
C PRO A 161 1.91 24.98 -4.55
N GLU A 162 2.10 25.12 -5.86
CA GLU A 162 1.23 24.49 -6.85
C GLU A 162 1.36 22.96 -6.82
N LEU A 163 2.58 22.43 -6.75
CA LEU A 163 2.83 20.99 -6.63
C LEU A 163 2.32 20.44 -5.29
N GLU A 164 2.48 21.18 -4.19
CA GLU A 164 1.93 20.77 -2.88
C GLU A 164 0.40 20.69 -2.91
N LYS A 165 -0.27 21.65 -3.55
CA LYS A 165 -1.72 21.61 -3.74
C LYS A 165 -2.16 20.44 -4.62
N GLN A 166 -1.46 20.18 -5.71
CA GLN A 166 -1.75 19.04 -6.59
C GLN A 166 -1.56 17.72 -5.84
N LEU A 167 -0.51 17.61 -5.02
CA LEU A 167 -0.24 16.44 -4.21
C LEU A 167 -1.33 16.19 -3.17
N ASP A 168 -1.80 17.24 -2.51
CA ASP A 168 -2.87 17.14 -1.52
C ASP A 168 -4.18 16.66 -2.14
N LEU A 169 -4.56 17.22 -3.29
CA LEU A 169 -5.75 16.77 -4.04
C LEU A 169 -5.63 15.32 -4.52
N ALA A 170 -4.48 14.93 -5.05
CA ALA A 170 -4.25 13.56 -5.50
C ALA A 170 -4.29 12.56 -4.34
N SER A 171 -3.67 12.91 -3.20
CA SER A 171 -3.68 12.07 -2.00
C SER A 171 -5.08 11.91 -1.39
N GLN A 172 -5.90 12.97 -1.40
CA GLN A 172 -7.29 12.89 -0.95
C GLN A 172 -8.13 11.97 -1.85
N ALA A 173 -7.96 12.04 -3.16
CA ALA A 173 -8.64 11.15 -4.10
C ALA A 173 -8.22 9.68 -3.88
N GLU A 174 -6.93 9.41 -3.69
CA GLU A 174 -6.43 8.05 -3.38
C GLU A 174 -7.05 7.47 -2.11
N MET A 175 -7.23 8.28 -1.07
CA MET A 175 -7.81 7.81 0.20
C MET A 175 -9.27 7.38 0.08
N GLN A 176 -10.02 7.92 -0.88
CA GLN A 176 -11.44 7.65 -1.02
C GLN A 176 -11.76 6.49 -1.97
N ASP A 177 -10.93 6.23 -2.97
CA ASP A 177 -11.29 5.39 -4.12
C ASP A 177 -10.48 4.08 -4.25
N MET A 178 -9.44 3.85 -3.43
CA MET A 178 -8.63 2.64 -3.54
C MET A 178 -9.25 1.44 -2.85
N THR A 179 -9.54 0.39 -3.62
CA THR A 179 -10.13 -0.86 -3.15
C THR A 179 -9.24 -2.08 -3.32
N LEU A 180 -8.37 -2.09 -4.33
CA LEU A 180 -7.52 -3.23 -4.68
C LEU A 180 -6.06 -3.02 -4.30
N LEU A 181 -5.55 -1.79 -4.38
CA LEU A 181 -4.15 -1.48 -4.10
C LEU A 181 -4.00 -0.80 -2.74
N ARG A 182 -2.95 -1.18 -2.03
CA ARG A 182 -2.52 -0.52 -0.80
C ARG A 182 -1.23 0.24 -1.09
N ASN A 183 -1.15 1.50 -0.67
CA ASN A 183 0.01 2.37 -0.85
C ASN A 183 0.59 2.86 0.47
N LYS A 184 0.06 2.39 1.59
CA LYS A 184 0.45 2.81 2.94
C LYS A 184 0.85 1.62 3.79
N VAL A 185 1.88 1.81 4.58
CA VAL A 185 2.23 0.90 5.68
C VAL A 185 1.48 1.36 6.93
N THR A 186 0.63 0.49 7.46
CA THR A 186 -0.11 0.67 8.70
C THR A 186 0.38 -0.32 9.76
N ASP A 187 -0.21 -0.31 10.95
CA ASP A 187 0.02 -1.30 11.99
C ASP A 187 -0.31 -2.73 11.53
N LEU A 188 -1.26 -2.87 10.60
CA LEU A 188 -1.63 -4.17 10.03
C LEU A 188 -0.48 -4.79 9.24
N GLU A 189 0.16 -4.03 8.35
CA GLU A 189 1.30 -4.52 7.55
C GLU A 189 2.48 -4.89 8.44
N ILE A 190 2.73 -4.12 9.50
CA ILE A 190 3.77 -4.46 10.50
C ILE A 190 3.45 -5.78 11.20
N ALA A 191 2.18 -5.97 11.62
CA ALA A 191 1.74 -7.22 12.25
C ALA A 191 1.80 -8.42 11.27
N GLU A 192 1.50 -8.23 10.00
CA GLU A 192 1.61 -9.26 8.96
C GLU A 192 3.06 -9.74 8.77
N VAL A 193 4.03 -8.82 8.72
CA VAL A 193 5.46 -9.15 8.63
C VAL A 193 5.90 -9.94 9.86
N LEU A 194 5.57 -9.48 11.05
CA LEU A 194 5.89 -10.19 12.29
C LEU A 194 5.21 -11.55 12.40
N SER A 195 3.98 -11.66 11.95
CA SER A 195 3.23 -12.93 11.94
C SER A 195 3.95 -13.98 11.07
N LYS A 196 4.47 -13.58 9.92
CA LYS A 196 5.27 -14.46 9.04
C LYS A 196 6.59 -14.89 9.69
N ALA A 197 7.25 -13.97 10.40
CA ALA A 197 8.53 -14.24 11.06
C ALA A 197 8.39 -15.07 12.33
N THR A 198 7.32 -14.87 13.12
CA THR A 198 7.16 -15.48 14.46
C THR A 198 6.15 -16.62 14.51
N GLY A 199 5.27 -16.74 13.52
CA GLY A 199 4.15 -17.68 13.51
C GLY A 199 2.98 -17.29 14.42
N ILE A 200 3.02 -16.09 15.04
CA ILE A 200 1.93 -15.60 15.91
C ILE A 200 0.84 -14.97 15.03
N PRO A 201 -0.44 -15.34 15.20
CA PRO A 201 -1.52 -14.75 14.40
C PRO A 201 -1.62 -13.23 14.55
N VAL A 202 -1.87 -12.53 13.42
CA VAL A 202 -2.03 -11.07 13.35
C VAL A 202 -3.10 -10.56 14.34
N SER A 203 -4.23 -11.27 14.46
CA SER A 203 -5.32 -10.92 15.40
C SER A 203 -4.84 -10.80 16.85
N LYS A 204 -4.01 -11.74 17.31
CA LYS A 204 -3.46 -11.69 18.69
C LYS A 204 -2.49 -10.54 18.89
N MET A 205 -1.75 -10.14 17.86
CA MET A 205 -0.84 -9.00 17.96
C MET A 205 -1.60 -7.68 18.07
N LEU A 206 -2.63 -7.50 17.25
CA LEU A 206 -3.44 -6.27 17.20
C LEU A 206 -4.37 -6.14 18.44
N GLU A 207 -4.94 -7.23 18.94
CA GLU A 207 -5.70 -7.23 20.18
C GLU A 207 -4.85 -6.81 21.38
N GLY A 208 -3.64 -7.35 21.50
CA GLY A 208 -2.72 -6.99 22.58
C GLY A 208 -2.29 -5.51 22.58
N GLU A 209 -2.23 -4.87 21.42
CA GLU A 209 -1.98 -3.43 21.31
C GLU A 209 -3.23 -2.60 21.70
N ARG A 210 -4.42 -3.01 21.28
CA ARG A 210 -5.68 -2.37 21.66
C ARG A 210 -5.94 -2.40 23.17
N GLU A 211 -5.73 -3.54 23.82
CA GLU A 211 -5.86 -3.66 25.28
C GLU A 211 -4.91 -2.74 26.02
N LYS A 212 -3.67 -2.61 25.56
CA LYS A 212 -2.70 -1.68 26.17
C LYS A 212 -3.07 -0.22 25.99
N LEU A 213 -3.55 0.18 24.80
CA LEU A 213 -3.99 1.54 24.56
C LEU A 213 -5.17 1.90 25.48
N LEU A 214 -6.12 0.99 25.66
CA LEU A 214 -7.24 1.18 26.60
C LEU A 214 -6.77 1.28 28.04
N GLN A 215 -5.81 0.46 28.47
CA GLN A 215 -5.24 0.53 29.83
C GLN A 215 -4.45 1.82 30.07
N MET A 216 -3.71 2.30 29.06
CA MET A 216 -3.00 3.58 29.12
C MET A 216 -3.97 4.76 29.21
N GLU A 217 -5.07 4.72 28.45
CA GLU A 217 -6.09 5.77 28.49
C GLU A 217 -6.76 5.86 29.86
N VAL A 218 -7.11 4.71 30.47
CA VAL A 218 -7.65 4.63 31.83
C VAL A 218 -6.65 5.14 32.86
N ALA A 219 -5.38 4.73 32.78
CA ALA A 219 -4.33 5.19 33.70
C ALA A 219 -4.05 6.70 33.58
N LEU A 220 -4.09 7.27 32.35
CA LEU A 220 -3.95 8.71 32.15
C LEU A 220 -5.15 9.47 32.69
N HIS A 221 -6.35 8.90 32.60
CA HIS A 221 -7.55 9.55 33.14
C HIS A 221 -7.55 9.55 34.68
N GLU A 222 -7.05 8.48 35.32
CA GLU A 222 -6.86 8.41 36.77
C GLU A 222 -5.78 9.37 37.29
N LEU A 223 -4.77 9.70 36.50
CA LEU A 223 -3.71 10.65 36.86
C LEU A 223 -4.10 12.13 36.64
N SER A 224 -5.20 12.39 35.93
CA SER A 224 -5.69 13.74 35.63
C SER A 224 -6.82 14.22 36.57
N LEU A 225 -7.21 13.41 37.54
CA LEU A 225 -8.11 13.73 38.64
C LEU A 225 -7.33 13.99 39.95
#